data_f85fdb8f9359666ad34ac49738a32bad
#
_entry.id   f85fdb8f9359666ad34ac49738a32bad
#
_cell.length_a   1.000
_cell.length_b   1.000
_cell.length_c   1.000
_cell.angle_alpha   90.00
_cell.angle_beta   90.00
_cell.angle_gamma   90.00
#
_symmetry.space_group_name_H-M   'P 1'
#
loop_
_entity.id
_entity.type
_entity.pdbx_description
1 polymer ?
#
loop_
_entity_poly.entity_id
_entity_poly.type
_entity_poly.pdbx_seq_one_letter_code
_entity_poly.pdbx_strand_id
1 'polypeptide(L)'
;LFTIVSFTSFSQHIENDWNTDMNKAIEISHNTEKPLMLFFTGSDWCGWCIKLQKAVFSKPDFVKWATKNVVLVELDFPRRTKISEELTAQNRNLQQMFGVRGYPTVWFVTPEVTDGKVNFKKLGSQGASPLDAKGWIAGANKILEQK
;
A
#
# COMPACT_ATOMS: atom_id res chain seq x y z
N LEU A 1 -46.98 -25.14 -4.82
CA LEU A 1 -45.59 -25.36 -4.34
C LEU A 1 -44.80 -24.07 -4.57
N PHE A 2 -44.57 -23.29 -3.48
CA PHE A 2 -43.73 -22.09 -3.55
C PHE A 2 -42.29 -22.49 -3.17
N THR A 3 -41.41 -22.43 -4.12
CA THR A 3 -39.96 -22.59 -3.88
C THR A 3 -39.39 -21.27 -3.39
N ILE A 4 -38.98 -21.24 -2.11
CA ILE A 4 -38.23 -20.09 -1.53
C ILE A 4 -36.81 -20.19 -2.01
N VAL A 5 -36.39 -19.27 -2.88
CA VAL A 5 -34.98 -19.10 -3.26
C VAL A 5 -34.34 -18.26 -2.17
N SER A 6 -33.55 -18.90 -1.30
CA SER A 6 -32.74 -18.21 -0.31
C SER A 6 -31.55 -17.56 -1.01
N PHE A 7 -31.58 -16.24 -1.13
CA PHE A 7 -30.40 -15.46 -1.50
C PHE A 7 -29.43 -15.43 -0.30
N THR A 8 -28.39 -16.26 -0.35
CA THR A 8 -27.26 -16.11 0.56
C THR A 8 -26.51 -14.84 0.15
N SER A 9 -26.66 -13.78 0.93
CA SER A 9 -25.81 -12.60 0.83
C SER A 9 -24.38 -13.02 1.17
N PHE A 10 -23.54 -13.21 0.18
CA PHE A 10 -22.10 -13.22 0.37
C PHE A 10 -21.70 -11.79 0.78
N SER A 11 -21.44 -11.60 2.06
CA SER A 11 -20.71 -10.44 2.54
C SER A 11 -19.31 -10.55 1.95
N GLN A 12 -19.05 -9.80 0.87
CA GLN A 12 -17.69 -9.64 0.37
C GLN A 12 -16.95 -8.82 1.42
N HIS A 13 -16.15 -9.50 2.24
CA HIS A 13 -15.06 -8.87 2.94
C HIS A 13 -14.12 -8.34 1.87
N ILE A 14 -14.18 -7.03 1.62
CA ILE A 14 -13.21 -6.34 0.80
C ILE A 14 -11.97 -6.19 1.69
N GLU A 15 -11.17 -7.25 1.78
CA GLU A 15 -9.83 -7.13 2.32
C GLU A 15 -9.00 -6.38 1.28
N ASN A 16 -8.39 -5.28 1.70
CA ASN A 16 -7.33 -4.67 0.93
C ASN A 16 -6.17 -5.66 0.86
N ASP A 17 -5.91 -6.19 -0.30
CA ASP A 17 -4.78 -7.09 -0.55
C ASP A 17 -3.47 -6.31 -0.49
N TRP A 18 -2.97 -6.12 0.72
CA TRP A 18 -1.62 -5.60 0.93
C TRP A 18 -0.59 -6.65 0.56
N ASN A 19 0.23 -6.34 -0.45
CA ASN A 19 1.36 -7.18 -0.81
C ASN A 19 2.54 -6.89 0.12
N THR A 20 3.34 -7.91 0.41
CA THR A 20 4.59 -7.77 1.16
C THR A 20 5.81 -8.07 0.29
N ASP A 21 5.62 -8.82 -0.79
CA ASP A 21 6.64 -9.17 -1.76
C ASP A 21 6.64 -8.17 -2.92
N MET A 22 7.75 -7.48 -3.10
CA MET A 22 7.91 -6.47 -4.16
C MET A 22 7.89 -7.07 -5.56
N ASN A 23 8.43 -8.27 -5.75
CA ASN A 23 8.43 -8.89 -7.08
C ASN A 23 7.00 -9.17 -7.54
N LYS A 24 6.17 -9.70 -6.64
CA LYS A 24 4.74 -9.91 -6.89
C LYS A 24 4.01 -8.59 -7.15
N ALA A 25 4.28 -7.58 -6.34
CA ALA A 25 3.65 -6.27 -6.51
C ALA A 25 4.02 -5.60 -7.84
N ILE A 26 5.27 -5.71 -8.27
CA ILE A 26 5.74 -5.20 -9.57
C ILE A 26 5.03 -5.92 -10.72
N GLU A 27 4.87 -7.24 -10.65
CA GLU A 27 4.13 -8.01 -11.64
C GLU A 27 2.67 -7.56 -11.73
N ILE A 28 2.00 -7.37 -10.58
CA ILE A 28 0.61 -6.87 -10.54
C ILE A 28 0.53 -5.46 -11.12
N SER A 29 1.47 -4.59 -10.76
CA SER A 29 1.55 -3.22 -11.29
C SER A 29 1.69 -3.21 -12.82
N HIS A 30 2.56 -4.06 -13.34
CA HIS A 30 2.76 -4.20 -14.78
C HIS A 30 1.49 -4.67 -15.50
N ASN A 31 0.84 -5.71 -14.97
CA ASN A 31 -0.36 -6.31 -15.57
C ASN A 31 -1.60 -5.41 -15.47
N THR A 32 -1.68 -4.56 -14.45
CA THR A 32 -2.83 -3.69 -14.21
C THR A 32 -2.60 -2.23 -14.60
N GLU A 33 -1.37 -1.88 -14.97
CA GLU A 33 -0.95 -0.51 -15.29
C GLU A 33 -1.20 0.49 -14.15
N LYS A 34 -1.20 0.00 -12.90
CA LYS A 34 -1.38 0.81 -11.70
C LYS A 34 -0.05 1.07 -11.01
N PRO A 35 0.19 2.30 -10.50
CA PRO A 35 1.38 2.57 -9.69
C PRO A 35 1.35 1.80 -8.37
N LEU A 36 2.53 1.59 -7.81
CA LEU A 36 2.70 1.04 -6.47
C LEU A 36 2.51 2.13 -5.42
N MET A 37 1.82 1.80 -4.34
CA MET A 37 1.79 2.57 -3.10
C MET A 37 2.61 1.82 -2.05
N LEU A 38 3.79 2.34 -1.73
CA LEU A 38 4.74 1.73 -0.81
C LEU A 38 4.57 2.34 0.58
N PHE A 39 4.03 1.57 1.51
CA PHE A 39 3.82 1.98 2.90
C PHE A 39 4.95 1.46 3.78
N PHE A 40 5.89 2.33 4.10
CA PHE A 40 6.96 2.07 5.07
C PHE A 40 6.40 2.31 6.48
N THR A 41 6.38 1.27 7.29
CA THR A 41 5.67 1.27 8.57
C THR A 41 6.41 0.51 9.65
N GLY A 42 6.15 0.87 10.90
CA GLY A 42 6.47 0.07 12.08
C GLY A 42 5.17 -0.43 12.71
N SER A 43 4.63 -1.54 12.21
CA SER A 43 3.26 -1.99 12.46
C SER A 43 2.94 -2.24 13.93
N ASP A 44 3.93 -2.62 14.74
CA ASP A 44 3.74 -3.00 16.15
C ASP A 44 4.32 -2.02 17.17
N TRP A 45 4.91 -0.90 16.72
CA TRP A 45 5.51 0.08 17.62
C TRP A 45 5.29 1.55 17.23
N CYS A 46 5.01 1.84 15.94
CA CYS A 46 4.88 3.21 15.45
C CYS A 46 3.45 3.72 15.67
N GLY A 47 3.27 4.61 16.64
CA GLY A 47 1.96 5.17 16.98
C GLY A 47 1.26 5.88 15.82
N TRP A 48 1.97 6.69 15.04
CA TRP A 48 1.41 7.37 13.88
C TRP A 48 1.06 6.41 12.74
N CYS A 49 1.81 5.33 12.56
CA CYS A 49 1.49 4.28 11.59
C CYS A 49 0.18 3.58 11.96
N ILE A 50 0.00 3.24 13.23
CA ILE A 50 -1.22 2.60 13.76
C ILE A 50 -2.42 3.55 13.60
N LYS A 51 -2.25 4.85 13.87
CA LYS A 51 -3.30 5.86 13.66
C LYS A 51 -3.68 5.98 12.20
N LEU A 52 -2.72 6.01 11.29
CA LEU A 52 -2.96 6.08 9.85
C LEU A 52 -3.74 4.86 9.35
N GLN A 53 -3.36 3.67 9.80
CA GLN A 53 -4.10 2.44 9.51
C GLN A 53 -5.57 2.53 9.93
N LYS A 54 -5.83 2.96 11.17
CA LYS A 54 -7.19 3.04 11.70
C LYS A 54 -8.02 4.15 11.09
N ALA A 55 -7.44 5.33 10.90
CA ALA A 55 -8.16 6.53 10.47
C ALA A 55 -8.36 6.62 8.95
N VAL A 56 -7.49 5.98 8.18
CA VAL A 56 -7.48 6.08 6.72
C VAL A 56 -7.58 4.71 6.06
N PHE A 57 -6.57 3.84 6.22
CA PHE A 57 -6.43 2.63 5.41
C PHE A 57 -7.49 1.56 5.67
N SER A 58 -8.08 1.52 6.87
CA SER A 58 -9.18 0.62 7.21
C SER A 58 -10.56 1.13 6.75
N LYS A 59 -10.65 2.36 6.24
CA LYS A 59 -11.93 2.96 5.87
C LYS A 59 -12.41 2.46 4.51
N PRO A 60 -13.72 2.22 4.32
CA PRO A 60 -14.29 1.78 3.05
C PRO A 60 -13.94 2.69 1.87
N ASP A 61 -13.91 3.99 2.08
CA ASP A 61 -13.57 4.96 1.04
C ASP A 61 -12.13 4.77 0.55
N PHE A 62 -11.18 4.52 1.47
CA PHE A 62 -9.81 4.22 1.10
C PHE A 62 -9.72 2.89 0.35
N VAL A 63 -10.40 1.85 0.83
CA VAL A 63 -10.40 0.53 0.19
C VAL A 63 -10.87 0.62 -1.26
N LYS A 64 -11.98 1.32 -1.51
CA LYS A 64 -12.52 1.55 -2.86
C LYS A 64 -11.54 2.30 -3.75
N TRP A 65 -10.98 3.39 -3.23
CA TRP A 65 -10.01 4.20 -3.95
C TRP A 65 -8.75 3.42 -4.29
N ALA A 66 -8.18 2.71 -3.32
CA ALA A 66 -6.95 1.95 -3.49
C ALA A 66 -7.10 0.82 -4.51
N THR A 67 -8.17 0.05 -4.43
CA THR A 67 -8.48 -1.03 -5.38
C THR A 67 -8.50 -0.53 -6.82
N LYS A 68 -8.99 0.68 -7.05
CA LYS A 68 -9.10 1.28 -8.38
C LYS A 68 -7.78 1.90 -8.88
N ASN A 69 -6.96 2.45 -7.99
CA ASN A 69 -5.91 3.40 -8.38
C ASN A 69 -4.48 2.91 -8.17
N VAL A 70 -4.24 2.00 -7.24
CA VAL A 70 -2.88 1.60 -6.84
C VAL A 70 -2.77 0.12 -6.54
N VAL A 71 -1.54 -0.37 -6.50
CA VAL A 71 -1.17 -1.67 -5.93
C VAL A 71 -0.56 -1.41 -4.56
N LEU A 72 -1.17 -1.96 -3.50
CA LEU A 72 -0.76 -1.72 -2.13
C LEU A 72 0.41 -2.62 -1.73
N VAL A 73 1.46 -2.03 -1.15
CA VAL A 73 2.63 -2.75 -0.63
C VAL A 73 2.94 -2.27 0.78
N GLU A 74 2.94 -3.20 1.73
CA GLU A 74 3.37 -2.96 3.11
C GLU A 74 4.83 -3.36 3.28
N LEU A 75 5.66 -2.41 3.67
CA LEU A 75 7.07 -2.59 3.96
C LEU A 75 7.28 -2.36 5.46
N ASP A 76 7.15 -3.43 6.23
CA ASP A 76 7.13 -3.38 7.69
C ASP A 76 8.54 -3.50 8.30
N PHE A 77 8.74 -2.78 9.39
CA PHE A 77 9.93 -2.81 10.24
C PHE A 77 9.51 -3.11 11.68
N PRO A 78 9.03 -4.34 11.95
CA PRO A 78 8.52 -4.70 13.26
C PRO A 78 9.64 -4.80 14.29
N ARG A 79 9.30 -4.55 15.56
CA ARG A 79 10.23 -4.70 16.71
C ARG A 79 9.83 -5.84 17.65
N ARG A 80 8.54 -6.17 17.71
CA ARG A 80 7.98 -7.19 18.63
C ARG A 80 7.68 -8.50 17.91
N THR A 81 7.30 -8.42 16.63
CA THR A 81 7.09 -9.58 15.75
C THR A 81 8.28 -9.75 14.82
N LYS A 82 8.39 -10.91 14.19
CA LYS A 82 9.44 -11.21 13.22
C LYS A 82 8.81 -11.46 11.85
N ILE A 83 9.46 -10.93 10.83
CA ILE A 83 9.24 -11.28 9.44
C ILE A 83 10.42 -12.10 8.93
N SER A 84 10.31 -12.69 7.75
CA SER A 84 11.40 -13.49 7.17
C SER A 84 12.67 -12.64 6.94
N GLU A 85 13.82 -13.29 6.85
CA GLU A 85 15.09 -12.62 6.54
C GLU A 85 15.04 -11.99 5.15
N GLU A 86 14.40 -12.64 4.19
CA GLU A 86 14.22 -12.13 2.83
C GLU A 86 13.42 -10.83 2.81
N LEU A 87 12.31 -10.77 3.53
CA LEU A 87 11.51 -9.55 3.64
C LEU A 87 12.24 -8.45 4.41
N THR A 88 12.99 -8.82 5.45
CA THR A 88 13.82 -7.86 6.19
C THR A 88 14.86 -7.22 5.28
N ALA A 89 15.56 -8.01 4.48
CA ALA A 89 16.55 -7.52 3.52
C ALA A 89 15.91 -6.66 2.42
N GLN A 90 14.80 -7.12 1.85
CA GLN A 90 14.02 -6.36 0.86
C GLN A 90 13.64 -4.97 1.40
N ASN A 91 13.03 -4.94 2.59
CA ASN A 91 12.51 -3.71 3.17
C ASN A 91 13.63 -2.72 3.51
N ARG A 92 14.76 -3.20 4.00
CA ARG A 92 15.96 -2.37 4.24
C ARG A 92 16.52 -1.78 2.95
N ASN A 93 16.63 -2.57 1.90
CA ASN A 93 17.11 -2.10 0.61
C ASN A 93 16.21 -1.00 0.03
N LEU A 94 14.90 -1.19 0.12
CA LEU A 94 13.92 -0.20 -0.33
C LEU A 94 13.95 1.06 0.54
N GLN A 95 14.09 0.91 1.86
CA GLN A 95 14.26 2.04 2.78
C GLN A 95 15.44 2.93 2.37
N GLN A 96 16.57 2.33 2.05
CA GLN A 96 17.77 3.05 1.59
C GLN A 96 17.54 3.68 0.22
N MET A 97 16.97 2.94 -0.71
CA MET A 97 16.68 3.42 -2.07
C MET A 97 15.78 4.65 -2.09
N PHE A 98 14.76 4.67 -1.22
CA PHE A 98 13.81 5.77 -1.09
C PHE A 98 14.20 6.82 -0.05
N GLY A 99 15.32 6.65 0.63
CA GLY A 99 15.80 7.60 1.64
C GLY A 99 14.84 7.80 2.81
N VAL A 100 14.12 6.75 3.20
CA VAL A 100 13.14 6.82 4.27
C VAL A 100 13.83 6.94 5.62
N ARG A 101 13.54 8.01 6.36
CA ARG A 101 14.15 8.34 7.66
C ARG A 101 13.17 8.29 8.83
N GLY A 102 11.89 8.17 8.56
CA GLY A 102 10.84 8.18 9.57
C GLY A 102 9.60 7.44 9.11
N TYR A 103 8.74 7.15 10.05
CA TYR A 103 7.51 6.37 9.82
C TYR A 103 6.28 7.10 10.36
N PRO A 104 5.14 7.00 9.67
CA PRO A 104 4.97 6.37 8.36
C PRO A 104 5.52 7.25 7.25
N THR A 105 5.98 6.61 6.19
CA THR A 105 6.26 7.25 4.90
C THR A 105 5.58 6.43 3.81
N VAL A 106 4.83 7.08 2.94
CA VAL A 106 4.17 6.43 1.81
C VAL A 106 4.70 7.01 0.52
N TRP A 107 5.35 6.17 -0.29
CA TRP A 107 5.81 6.52 -1.63
C TRP A 107 4.87 6.00 -2.69
N PHE A 108 4.63 6.82 -3.70
CA PHE A 108 3.94 6.43 -4.93
C PHE A 108 4.97 6.35 -6.05
N VAL A 109 5.04 5.19 -6.71
CA VAL A 109 6.07 4.93 -7.72
C VAL A 109 5.50 4.10 -8.86
N THR A 110 6.07 4.28 -10.04
CA THR A 110 5.82 3.40 -11.19
C THR A 110 7.06 2.56 -11.45
N PRO A 111 6.97 1.22 -11.42
CA PRO A 111 8.09 0.38 -11.79
C PRO A 111 8.33 0.46 -13.29
N GLU A 112 9.59 0.60 -13.67
CA GLU A 112 10.04 0.60 -15.06
C GLU A 112 11.05 -0.54 -15.24
N VAL A 113 10.72 -1.52 -16.09
CA VAL A 113 11.59 -2.67 -16.36
C VAL A 113 12.30 -2.43 -17.68
N THR A 114 13.64 -2.32 -17.64
CA THR A 114 14.49 -2.15 -18.80
C THR A 114 15.66 -3.13 -18.72
N ASP A 115 15.82 -3.98 -19.74
CA ASP A 115 16.90 -4.98 -19.82
C ASP A 115 16.97 -5.89 -18.59
N GLY A 116 15.81 -6.31 -18.06
CA GLY A 116 15.72 -7.14 -16.86
C GLY A 116 16.00 -6.44 -15.53
N LYS A 117 16.25 -5.12 -15.57
CA LYS A 117 16.45 -4.29 -14.38
C LYS A 117 15.19 -3.49 -14.07
N VAL A 118 14.86 -3.39 -12.79
CA VAL A 118 13.73 -2.61 -12.30
C VAL A 118 14.23 -1.28 -11.76
N ASN A 119 13.73 -0.20 -12.34
CA ASN A 119 13.87 1.16 -11.82
C ASN A 119 12.50 1.65 -11.37
N PHE A 120 12.47 2.63 -10.46
CA PHE A 120 11.24 3.22 -9.96
C PHE A 120 11.17 4.69 -10.33
N LYS A 121 10.18 5.06 -11.13
CA LYS A 121 9.82 6.46 -11.30
C LYS A 121 9.09 6.93 -10.05
N LYS A 122 9.68 7.83 -9.30
CA LYS A 122 9.12 8.40 -8.07
C LYS A 122 8.10 9.46 -8.45
N LEU A 123 6.83 9.27 -8.05
CA LEU A 123 5.76 10.25 -8.28
C LEU A 123 5.68 11.25 -7.14
N GLY A 124 5.89 10.81 -5.91
CA GLY A 124 5.87 11.62 -4.71
C GLY A 124 5.61 10.80 -3.46
N SER A 125 5.65 11.46 -2.32
CA SER A 125 5.41 10.81 -1.03
C SER A 125 4.55 11.66 -0.11
N GLN A 126 3.90 11.01 0.85
CA GLN A 126 3.21 11.68 1.95
C GLN A 126 3.30 10.85 3.24
N GLY A 127 3.02 11.49 4.37
CA GLY A 127 3.06 10.88 5.68
C GLY A 127 1.65 10.56 6.22
N ALA A 128 1.50 10.67 7.55
CA ALA A 128 0.25 10.35 8.23
C ALA A 128 -0.83 11.43 8.08
N SER A 129 -0.46 12.67 7.84
CA SER A 129 -1.41 13.80 7.85
C SER A 129 -1.96 14.09 6.45
N PRO A 130 -3.27 14.41 6.32
CA PRO A 130 -4.26 14.44 7.39
C PRO A 130 -4.74 13.03 7.77
N LEU A 131 -5.22 12.85 9.02
CA LEU A 131 -5.74 11.58 9.53
C LEU A 131 -7.24 11.42 9.27
N ASP A 132 -7.65 11.66 8.05
CA ASP A 132 -8.99 11.36 7.55
C ASP A 132 -8.89 10.83 6.12
N ALA A 133 -9.74 9.87 5.77
CA ALA A 133 -9.65 9.19 4.47
C ALA A 133 -9.79 10.15 3.29
N LYS A 134 -10.75 11.08 3.35
CA LYS A 134 -11.02 12.04 2.27
C LYS A 134 -9.82 12.95 2.00
N GLY A 135 -9.27 13.56 3.06
CA GLY A 135 -8.13 14.47 2.94
C GLY A 135 -6.85 13.74 2.52
N TRP A 136 -6.61 12.56 3.08
CA TRP A 136 -5.45 11.76 2.73
C TRP A 136 -5.47 11.29 1.26
N ILE A 137 -6.64 10.83 0.79
CA ILE A 137 -6.86 10.44 -0.61
C ILE A 137 -6.68 11.64 -1.55
N ALA A 138 -7.15 12.83 -1.17
CA ALA A 138 -6.95 14.03 -1.98
C ALA A 138 -5.46 14.35 -2.18
N GLY A 139 -4.64 14.19 -1.13
CA GLY A 139 -3.19 14.30 -1.23
C GLY A 139 -2.57 13.26 -2.15
N ALA A 140 -2.99 12.01 -2.02
CA ALA A 140 -2.54 10.92 -2.89
C ALA A 140 -2.91 11.17 -4.37
N ASN A 141 -4.10 11.64 -4.64
CA ASN A 141 -4.53 11.96 -6.01
C ASN A 141 -3.66 13.03 -6.66
N LYS A 142 -3.27 14.08 -5.93
CA LYS A 142 -2.35 15.11 -6.44
C LYS A 142 -1.00 14.52 -6.83
N ILE A 143 -0.49 13.57 -6.03
CA ILE A 143 0.76 12.87 -6.34
C ILE A 143 0.60 12.02 -7.61
N LEU A 144 -0.52 11.30 -7.73
CA LEU A 144 -0.79 10.43 -8.88
C LEU A 144 -1.00 11.18 -10.20
N GLU A 145 -1.33 12.46 -10.16
CA GLU A 145 -1.40 13.33 -11.35
C GLU A 145 -0.03 13.52 -12.02
N GLN A 146 1.08 13.18 -11.33
CA GLN A 146 2.45 13.25 -11.85
C GLN A 146 2.85 12.08 -12.77
N LYS A 147 1.91 11.19 -13.12
CA LYS A 147 2.16 10.02 -13.98
C LYS A 147 2.76 10.40 -15.33
#